data_63d7e0559be39cfcbcf2f5146d233cca
#
_entry.id   63d7e0559be39cfcbcf2f5146d233cca
#
_cell.length_a   1.000
_cell.length_b   1.000
_cell.length_c   1.000
_cell.angle_alpha   90.00
_cell.angle_beta   90.00
_cell.angle_gamma   90.00
#
_symmetry.space_group_name_H-M   'P 1'
#
loop_
_entity.id
_entity.type
_entity.pdbx_description
1 polymer ?
#
loop_
_entity_poly.entity_id
_entity_poly.type
_entity_poly.pdbx_seq_one_letter_code
_entity_poly.pdbx_strand_id
1 'polypeptide(L)'
;MNKTLILCPEQSRYGGDGGDGGGLKSISAGDLVNIDPKHKSKFKAVIPAIVLIVNNEPTRFTERNGGIERRRVIFHFDKVVPESKRDPHLMDKIEAEAGGIIYKLIQAFKNPLDAKKALIQQQESAEALEIKMNSDHLTVFCSYFLTSQESNGLGIGNAKTGLPRTHLYPAYLVFTEANNIQNALTKNNFTESLRQGLAQHKNKYPYTRRRITSGTEKGRYITNVHFKDFDEFYNEYIKSNR
;
A
#
# COMPACT_ATOMS: atom_id res chain seq x y z
N MET A 1 18.81 5.56 24.37
CA MET A 1 17.32 5.63 24.30
C MET A 1 16.78 4.22 24.16
N ASN A 2 16.23 3.65 25.23
CA ASN A 2 15.74 2.25 25.22
C ASN A 2 14.24 2.19 24.92
N LYS A 3 13.77 2.88 23.85
CA LYS A 3 12.38 2.83 23.43
C LYS A 3 12.23 1.76 22.35
N THR A 4 11.35 0.80 22.58
CA THR A 4 11.11 -0.35 21.68
C THR A 4 9.80 -0.23 20.91
N LEU A 5 8.96 0.76 21.25
CA LEU A 5 7.68 1.03 20.61
C LEU A 5 7.50 2.53 20.38
N ILE A 6 7.08 2.89 19.18
CA ILE A 6 6.60 4.22 18.82
C ILE A 6 5.12 4.10 18.51
N LEU A 7 4.27 4.76 19.29
CA LEU A 7 2.84 4.83 19.06
C LEU A 7 2.49 6.15 18.38
N CYS A 8 1.84 6.07 17.22
CA CYS A 8 1.37 7.20 16.44
C CYS A 8 -0.16 7.14 16.34
N PRO A 9 -0.92 7.78 17.23
CA PRO A 9 -2.36 7.87 17.14
C PRO A 9 -2.77 8.87 16.05
N GLU A 10 -3.89 8.59 15.38
CA GLU A 10 -4.59 9.50 14.45
C GLU A 10 -3.73 10.02 13.27
N GLN A 11 -2.87 9.18 12.73
CA GLN A 11 -2.01 9.51 11.60
C GLN A 11 -2.71 9.22 10.26
N SER A 12 -3.56 10.14 9.78
CA SER A 12 -4.34 9.96 8.54
C SER A 12 -3.46 9.97 7.28
N ARG A 13 -2.35 10.73 7.29
CA ARG A 13 -1.41 10.83 6.18
C ARG A 13 0.03 10.88 6.67
N TYR A 14 0.89 10.13 6.03
CA TYR A 14 2.32 10.17 6.28
C TYR A 14 3.07 10.64 5.03
N GLY A 15 3.65 11.85 5.11
CA GLY A 15 4.42 12.46 4.04
C GLY A 15 5.95 12.34 4.24
N GLY A 16 6.41 12.08 5.47
CA GLY A 16 7.83 12.07 5.82
C GLY A 16 8.54 13.42 5.58
N ASP A 17 9.83 13.46 5.80
CA ASP A 17 10.69 14.58 5.39
C ASP A 17 10.86 14.52 3.86
N GLY A 18 10.19 15.41 3.13
CA GLY A 18 10.17 15.40 1.67
C GLY A 18 9.04 14.59 1.03
N GLY A 19 8.10 14.04 1.82
CA GLY A 19 6.91 13.36 1.30
C GLY A 19 7.10 11.90 0.90
N ASP A 20 8.27 11.32 1.09
CA ASP A 20 8.64 9.96 0.63
C ASP A 20 8.61 8.89 1.73
N GLY A 21 8.30 9.25 2.97
CA GLY A 21 8.30 8.30 4.10
C GLY A 21 9.68 7.91 4.61
N GLY A 22 10.74 8.67 4.29
CA GLY A 22 12.12 8.33 4.60
C GLY A 22 12.38 7.99 6.07
N GLY A 23 11.86 8.75 7.01
CA GLY A 23 12.03 8.49 8.45
C GLY A 23 11.44 7.14 8.88
N LEU A 24 10.22 6.83 8.46
CA LEU A 24 9.57 5.54 8.78
C LEU A 24 10.31 4.37 8.12
N LYS A 25 10.79 4.53 6.89
CA LYS A 25 11.60 3.51 6.21
C LYS A 25 12.89 3.22 6.98
N SER A 26 13.62 4.27 7.36
CA SER A 26 14.88 4.13 8.09
C SER A 26 14.68 3.46 9.45
N ILE A 27 13.66 3.86 10.21
CA ILE A 27 13.33 3.23 11.49
C ILE A 27 12.98 1.75 11.29
N SER A 28 12.11 1.44 10.33
CA SER A 28 11.67 0.06 10.08
C SER A 28 12.75 -0.82 9.44
N ALA A 29 13.78 -0.24 8.83
CA ALA A 29 14.93 -0.94 8.29
C ALA A 29 16.07 -1.12 9.31
N GLY A 30 16.03 -0.39 10.42
CA GLY A 30 17.14 -0.33 11.37
C GLY A 30 18.31 0.54 10.91
N ASP A 31 18.04 1.48 9.99
CA ASP A 31 19.04 2.40 9.47
C ASP A 31 19.26 3.60 10.40
N LEU A 32 20.36 4.34 10.16
CA LEU A 32 20.65 5.57 10.86
C LEU A 32 19.61 6.65 10.52
N VAL A 33 18.98 7.23 11.52
CA VAL A 33 18.04 8.34 11.42
C VAL A 33 18.71 9.62 11.90
N ASN A 34 18.56 10.71 11.15
CA ASN A 34 18.96 12.02 11.58
C ASN A 34 17.99 12.53 12.65
N ILE A 35 18.49 12.89 13.80
CA ILE A 35 17.73 13.45 14.91
C ILE A 35 18.14 14.90 15.08
N ASP A 36 17.16 15.78 14.99
CA ASP A 36 17.32 17.23 15.15
C ASP A 36 16.55 17.71 16.40
N PRO A 37 17.12 17.56 17.61
CA PRO A 37 16.43 17.95 18.82
C PRO A 37 16.49 19.47 18.97
N LYS A 38 15.37 20.06 19.39
CA LYS A 38 15.29 21.51 19.68
C LYS A 38 16.36 21.93 20.67
N HIS A 39 17.13 22.96 20.31
CA HIS A 39 18.22 23.53 21.15
C HIS A 39 19.40 22.59 21.47
N LYS A 40 19.62 21.54 20.67
CA LYS A 40 20.77 20.62 20.80
C LYS A 40 21.41 20.37 19.46
N SER A 41 22.65 19.88 19.47
CA SER A 41 23.34 19.47 18.24
C SER A 41 22.63 18.28 17.57
N LYS A 42 22.56 18.32 16.26
CA LYS A 42 22.06 17.20 15.44
C LYS A 42 22.94 15.97 15.61
N PHE A 43 22.34 14.81 15.69
CA PHE A 43 23.06 13.54 15.75
C PHE A 43 22.33 12.46 14.96
N LYS A 44 23.01 11.36 14.69
CA LYS A 44 22.44 10.17 14.03
C LYS A 44 22.34 9.04 15.04
N ALA A 45 21.25 8.31 14.99
CA ALA A 45 21.07 7.10 15.81
C ALA A 45 20.24 6.07 15.09
N VAL A 46 20.45 4.80 15.41
CA VAL A 46 19.53 3.71 15.10
C VAL A 46 18.42 3.72 16.15
N ILE A 47 17.17 3.67 15.72
CA ILE A 47 16.00 3.59 16.58
C ILE A 47 15.44 2.17 16.52
N PRO A 48 15.78 1.28 17.45
CA PRO A 48 15.33 -0.12 17.44
C PRO A 48 13.89 -0.22 17.98
N ALA A 49 12.93 0.34 17.26
CA ALA A 49 11.55 0.39 17.70
C ALA A 49 10.59 -0.12 16.62
N ILE A 50 9.51 -0.77 17.07
CA ILE A 50 8.33 -1.05 16.25
C ILE A 50 7.50 0.21 16.18
N VAL A 51 7.01 0.58 14.99
CA VAL A 51 6.09 1.69 14.82
C VAL A 51 4.68 1.15 14.73
N LEU A 52 3.82 1.56 15.65
CA LEU A 52 2.40 1.22 15.69
C LEU A 52 1.59 2.48 15.36
N ILE A 53 0.83 2.43 14.27
CA ILE A 53 -0.06 3.50 13.83
C ILE A 53 -1.48 3.03 14.11
N VAL A 54 -2.25 3.83 14.86
CA VAL A 54 -3.64 3.50 15.24
C VAL A 54 -4.55 4.60 14.71
N ASN A 55 -5.43 4.23 13.78
CA ASN A 55 -6.33 5.16 13.11
C ASN A 55 -7.72 4.58 12.93
N ASN A 56 -8.71 5.46 12.78
CA ASN A 56 -10.06 5.10 12.36
C ASN A 56 -10.16 4.91 10.84
N GLU A 57 -9.25 5.53 10.07
CA GLU A 57 -9.18 5.41 8.62
C GLU A 57 -7.79 4.92 8.18
N PRO A 58 -7.67 4.27 7.02
CA PRO A 58 -6.38 3.81 6.52
C PRO A 58 -5.40 4.97 6.32
N THR A 59 -4.18 4.85 6.87
CA THR A 59 -3.12 5.84 6.64
C THR A 59 -2.73 5.86 5.17
N ARG A 60 -2.75 7.04 4.56
CA ARG A 60 -2.29 7.26 3.18
C ARG A 60 -0.80 7.54 3.16
N PHE A 61 -0.07 6.75 2.40
CA PHE A 61 1.36 6.95 2.16
C PHE A 61 1.59 7.57 0.78
N THR A 62 2.41 8.60 0.72
CA THR A 62 2.78 9.25 -0.56
C THR A 62 3.83 8.45 -1.32
N GLU A 63 4.55 7.60 -0.63
CA GLU A 63 5.58 6.74 -1.20
C GLU A 63 4.97 5.54 -1.95
N ARG A 64 5.39 5.36 -3.20
CA ARG A 64 4.88 4.31 -4.10
C ARG A 64 5.94 3.33 -4.60
N ASN A 65 7.15 3.34 -3.99
CA ASN A 65 8.24 2.44 -4.37
C ASN A 65 8.23 1.10 -3.63
N GLY A 66 7.14 0.80 -2.88
CA GLY A 66 6.99 -0.44 -2.14
C GLY A 66 7.84 -0.54 -0.86
N GLY A 67 8.56 0.50 -0.51
CA GLY A 67 9.41 0.50 0.68
C GLY A 67 8.64 0.37 1.97
N ILE A 68 7.51 1.08 2.09
CA ILE A 68 6.61 1.02 3.25
C ILE A 68 5.67 -0.18 3.13
N GLU A 69 5.08 -0.41 1.95
CA GLU A 69 4.08 -1.46 1.74
C GLU A 69 4.59 -2.86 2.14
N ARG A 70 5.83 -3.20 1.80
CA ARG A 70 6.44 -4.50 2.18
C ARG A 70 6.78 -4.64 3.66
N ARG A 71 6.66 -3.56 4.45
CA ARG A 71 6.92 -3.53 5.88
C ARG A 71 5.67 -3.34 6.72
N ARG A 72 4.57 -2.95 6.06
CA ARG A 72 3.30 -2.64 6.72
C ARG A 72 2.48 -3.92 6.90
N VAL A 73 2.09 -4.19 8.14
CA VAL A 73 1.09 -5.19 8.49
C VAL A 73 -0.15 -4.46 9.00
N ILE A 74 -1.32 -4.79 8.46
CA ILE A 74 -2.58 -4.13 8.80
C ILE A 74 -3.41 -5.11 9.63
N PHE A 75 -3.85 -4.65 10.80
CA PHE A 75 -4.85 -5.33 11.62
C PHE A 75 -6.10 -4.47 11.65
N HIS A 76 -7.21 -5.02 11.21
CA HIS A 76 -8.49 -4.33 11.13
C HIS A 76 -9.38 -4.74 12.31
N PHE A 77 -10.00 -3.76 12.94
CA PHE A 77 -10.94 -3.94 14.04
C PHE A 77 -12.28 -3.36 13.60
N ASP A 78 -13.13 -4.17 12.99
CA ASP A 78 -14.42 -3.79 12.40
C ASP A 78 -15.57 -3.90 13.39
N LYS A 79 -15.35 -4.57 14.53
CA LYS A 79 -16.43 -4.82 15.53
C LYS A 79 -16.63 -3.62 16.45
N VAL A 80 -17.75 -2.97 16.27
CA VAL A 80 -18.19 -1.92 17.21
C VAL A 80 -18.78 -2.57 18.46
N VAL A 81 -18.26 -2.18 19.63
CA VAL A 81 -18.82 -2.61 20.92
C VAL A 81 -20.05 -1.74 21.22
N PRO A 82 -21.28 -2.32 21.27
CA PRO A 82 -22.48 -1.58 21.64
C PRO A 82 -22.33 -0.95 23.03
N GLU A 83 -22.93 0.21 23.23
CA GLU A 83 -22.81 0.94 24.49
C GLU A 83 -23.25 0.11 25.70
N SER A 84 -24.29 -0.70 25.54
CA SER A 84 -24.78 -1.63 26.59
C SER A 84 -23.78 -2.72 27.00
N LYS A 85 -22.72 -2.96 26.20
CA LYS A 85 -21.65 -3.94 26.44
C LYS A 85 -20.31 -3.29 26.78
N ARG A 86 -20.26 -1.96 26.84
CA ARG A 86 -19.04 -1.25 27.21
C ARG A 86 -18.81 -1.41 28.71
N ASP A 87 -17.62 -1.83 29.06
CA ASP A 87 -17.17 -1.96 30.44
C ASP A 87 -16.36 -0.72 30.84
N PRO A 88 -16.88 0.16 31.72
CA PRO A 88 -16.14 1.36 32.14
C PRO A 88 -14.87 1.05 32.92
N HIS A 89 -14.76 -0.18 33.49
CA HIS A 89 -13.60 -0.64 34.25
C HIS A 89 -12.70 -1.59 33.46
N LEU A 90 -12.82 -1.60 32.12
CA LEU A 90 -12.02 -2.51 31.28
C LEU A 90 -10.52 -2.29 31.46
N MET A 91 -10.06 -1.03 31.55
CA MET A 91 -8.63 -0.73 31.74
C MET A 91 -8.11 -1.23 33.07
N ASP A 92 -8.84 -1.03 34.15
CA ASP A 92 -8.46 -1.53 35.48
C ASP A 92 -8.31 -3.06 35.47
N LYS A 93 -9.23 -3.77 34.79
CA LYS A 93 -9.16 -5.23 34.61
C LYS A 93 -7.95 -5.67 33.79
N ILE A 94 -7.68 -4.98 32.68
CA ILE A 94 -6.49 -5.25 31.83
C ILE A 94 -5.21 -5.04 32.63
N GLU A 95 -5.10 -3.97 33.41
CA GLU A 95 -3.94 -3.71 34.26
C GLU A 95 -3.74 -4.79 35.32
N ALA A 96 -4.83 -5.21 35.97
CA ALA A 96 -4.79 -6.30 36.96
C ALA A 96 -4.36 -7.65 36.35
N GLU A 97 -4.70 -7.92 35.09
CA GLU A 97 -4.39 -9.15 34.38
C GLU A 97 -3.12 -9.05 33.51
N ALA A 98 -2.44 -7.90 33.47
CA ALA A 98 -1.36 -7.61 32.54
C ALA A 98 -0.26 -8.69 32.53
N GLY A 99 0.14 -9.20 33.67
CA GLY A 99 1.13 -10.29 33.79
C GLY A 99 0.69 -11.57 33.08
N GLY A 100 -0.56 -11.97 33.23
CA GLY A 100 -1.14 -13.12 32.57
C GLY A 100 -1.29 -12.92 31.06
N ILE A 101 -1.69 -11.72 30.64
CA ILE A 101 -1.81 -11.36 29.22
C ILE A 101 -0.42 -11.42 28.55
N ILE A 102 0.60 -10.79 29.12
CA ILE A 102 1.97 -10.79 28.61
C ILE A 102 2.51 -12.21 28.54
N TYR A 103 2.30 -13.03 29.58
CA TYR A 103 2.72 -14.42 29.56
C TYR A 103 2.10 -15.19 28.39
N LYS A 104 0.77 -15.07 28.17
CA LYS A 104 0.08 -15.70 27.04
C LYS A 104 0.63 -15.23 25.69
N LEU A 105 0.89 -13.92 25.54
CA LEU A 105 1.46 -13.36 24.31
C LEU A 105 2.85 -13.91 24.00
N ILE A 106 3.71 -14.04 25.02
CA ILE A 106 5.05 -14.63 24.85
C ILE A 106 4.96 -16.11 24.48
N GLN A 107 3.98 -16.85 25.00
CA GLN A 107 3.77 -18.26 24.68
C GLN A 107 3.07 -18.51 23.35
N ALA A 108 2.42 -17.50 22.76
CA ALA A 108 1.67 -17.64 21.50
C ALA A 108 2.57 -18.09 20.33
N PHE A 109 3.82 -17.64 20.32
CA PHE A 109 4.81 -18.02 19.31
C PHE A 109 6.11 -18.49 19.97
N LYS A 110 6.26 -19.79 20.13
CA LYS A 110 7.51 -20.39 20.67
C LYS A 110 8.69 -20.23 19.71
N ASN A 111 8.39 -20.22 18.40
CA ASN A 111 9.39 -20.02 17.35
C ASN A 111 9.15 -18.67 16.66
N PRO A 112 10.12 -17.73 16.66
CA PRO A 112 10.01 -16.45 15.97
C PRO A 112 9.68 -16.54 14.48
N LEU A 113 10.06 -17.64 13.81
CA LEU A 113 9.75 -17.86 12.41
C LEU A 113 8.24 -18.05 12.16
N ASP A 114 7.51 -18.62 13.12
CA ASP A 114 6.06 -18.80 13.01
C ASP A 114 5.33 -17.47 13.19
N ALA A 115 5.81 -16.61 14.09
CA ALA A 115 5.34 -15.23 14.19
C ALA A 115 5.56 -14.46 12.88
N LYS A 116 6.75 -14.60 12.28
CA LYS A 116 7.05 -13.97 10.97
C LYS A 116 6.12 -14.46 9.87
N LYS A 117 5.84 -15.78 9.81
CA LYS A 117 4.90 -16.35 8.84
C LYS A 117 3.49 -15.78 9.03
N ALA A 118 3.01 -15.70 10.28
CA ALA A 118 1.69 -15.14 10.59
C ALA A 118 1.58 -13.66 10.17
N LEU A 119 2.62 -12.86 10.41
CA LEU A 119 2.66 -11.45 9.97
C LEU A 119 2.64 -11.33 8.43
N ILE A 120 3.37 -12.19 7.72
CA ILE A 120 3.34 -12.20 6.24
C ILE A 120 1.94 -12.61 5.75
N GLN A 121 1.32 -13.63 6.33
CA GLN A 121 -0.04 -14.04 5.97
C GLN A 121 -1.05 -12.91 6.19
N GLN A 122 -0.96 -12.18 7.31
CA GLN A 122 -1.81 -11.02 7.55
C GLN A 122 -1.55 -9.88 6.56
N GLN A 123 -0.29 -9.61 6.23
CA GLN A 123 0.08 -8.58 5.24
C GLN A 123 -0.51 -8.88 3.85
N GLU A 124 -0.63 -10.16 3.50
CA GLU A 124 -1.14 -10.65 2.22
C GLU A 124 -2.63 -11.08 2.29
N SER A 125 -3.33 -10.80 3.38
CA SER A 125 -4.74 -11.16 3.54
C SER A 125 -5.64 -10.36 2.59
N ALA A 126 -6.82 -10.89 2.30
CA ALA A 126 -7.86 -10.18 1.55
C ALA A 126 -8.31 -8.90 2.27
N GLU A 127 -8.44 -8.96 3.60
CA GLU A 127 -8.75 -7.82 4.45
C GLU A 127 -7.71 -6.70 4.32
N ALA A 128 -6.41 -7.03 4.38
CA ALA A 128 -5.34 -6.05 4.20
C ALA A 128 -5.35 -5.43 2.79
N LEU A 129 -5.70 -6.21 1.76
CA LEU A 129 -5.85 -5.71 0.40
C LEU A 129 -7.02 -4.73 0.29
N GLU A 130 -8.19 -5.05 0.86
CA GLU A 130 -9.36 -4.19 0.86
C GLU A 130 -9.05 -2.82 1.50
N ILE A 131 -8.38 -2.81 2.64
CA ILE A 131 -7.97 -1.57 3.32
C ILE A 131 -6.97 -0.77 2.48
N LYS A 132 -6.05 -1.43 1.78
CA LYS A 132 -5.13 -0.77 0.85
C LYS A 132 -5.88 -0.15 -0.33
N MET A 133 -6.88 -0.82 -0.88
CA MET A 133 -7.73 -0.29 -1.94
C MET A 133 -8.48 0.96 -1.50
N ASN A 134 -8.99 1.01 -0.28
CA ASN A 134 -9.67 2.19 0.28
C ASN A 134 -8.75 3.41 0.40
N SER A 135 -7.44 3.22 0.47
CA SER A 135 -6.45 4.31 0.63
C SER A 135 -5.66 4.64 -0.64
N ASP A 136 -5.67 3.78 -1.66
CA ASP A 136 -4.89 3.94 -2.88
C ASP A 136 -5.67 3.58 -4.15
N HIS A 137 -6.07 4.61 -4.86
CA HIS A 137 -6.82 4.47 -6.13
C HIS A 137 -6.06 3.68 -7.21
N LEU A 138 -4.72 3.68 -7.21
CA LEU A 138 -3.96 2.88 -8.17
C LEU A 138 -4.11 1.38 -7.88
N THR A 139 -4.17 1.00 -6.61
CA THR A 139 -4.45 -0.39 -6.22
C THR A 139 -5.85 -0.80 -6.69
N VAL A 140 -6.86 0.07 -6.55
CA VAL A 140 -8.21 -0.18 -7.13
C VAL A 140 -8.13 -0.34 -8.64
N PHE A 141 -7.51 0.60 -9.35
CA PHE A 141 -7.34 0.51 -10.81
C PHE A 141 -6.69 -0.81 -11.23
N CYS A 142 -5.66 -1.25 -10.52
CA CYS A 142 -4.96 -2.51 -10.82
C CYS A 142 -5.83 -3.76 -10.61
N SER A 143 -6.95 -3.68 -9.90
CA SER A 143 -7.87 -4.82 -9.70
C SER A 143 -8.53 -5.30 -10.99
N TYR A 144 -8.64 -4.44 -12.00
CA TYR A 144 -9.24 -4.75 -13.32
C TYR A 144 -8.31 -5.53 -14.26
N PHE A 145 -7.08 -5.81 -13.84
CA PHE A 145 -6.07 -6.39 -14.71
C PHE A 145 -5.51 -7.70 -14.19
N LEU A 146 -5.02 -8.49 -15.15
CA LEU A 146 -4.19 -9.67 -14.91
C LEU A 146 -2.86 -9.53 -15.67
N THR A 147 -1.88 -10.34 -15.29
CA THR A 147 -0.60 -10.41 -15.98
C THR A 147 -0.41 -11.80 -16.63
N SER A 148 0.08 -11.82 -17.87
CA SER A 148 0.47 -13.02 -18.60
C SER A 148 1.96 -13.30 -18.51
N GLN A 149 2.40 -14.43 -19.03
CA GLN A 149 3.83 -14.76 -19.11
C GLN A 149 4.56 -13.88 -20.10
N GLU A 150 3.94 -13.57 -21.24
CA GLU A 150 4.53 -12.81 -22.33
C GLU A 150 4.12 -11.34 -22.31
N SER A 151 5.04 -10.44 -22.72
CA SER A 151 4.74 -9.01 -22.88
C SER A 151 4.09 -8.74 -24.24
N ASN A 152 2.82 -9.14 -24.38
CA ASN A 152 1.97 -8.96 -25.57
C ASN A 152 0.61 -8.32 -25.24
N GLY A 153 0.48 -7.74 -24.04
CA GLY A 153 -0.75 -7.10 -23.55
C GLY A 153 -0.86 -5.63 -23.90
N LEU A 154 -1.36 -4.84 -22.96
CA LEU A 154 -1.62 -3.41 -23.15
C LEU A 154 -0.31 -2.60 -23.24
N GLY A 155 -0.32 -1.58 -24.10
CA GLY A 155 0.74 -0.56 -24.12
C GLY A 155 0.66 0.37 -22.91
N ILE A 156 1.75 1.07 -22.60
CA ILE A 156 1.70 2.14 -21.58
C ILE A 156 0.87 3.33 -22.09
N GLY A 157 1.11 3.78 -23.31
CA GLY A 157 0.40 4.92 -23.90
C GLY A 157 0.77 6.28 -23.31
N ASN A 158 0.04 7.30 -23.76
CA ASN A 158 0.06 8.65 -23.19
C ASN A 158 -1.34 9.28 -23.31
N ALA A 159 -1.58 10.42 -22.64
CA ALA A 159 -2.88 11.09 -22.60
C ALA A 159 -3.42 11.53 -23.99
N LYS A 160 -2.54 11.81 -24.96
CA LYS A 160 -2.92 12.41 -26.26
C LYS A 160 -3.18 11.37 -27.35
N THR A 161 -2.44 10.25 -27.35
CA THR A 161 -2.40 9.29 -28.48
C THR A 161 -2.81 7.88 -28.10
N GLY A 162 -3.06 7.61 -26.84
CA GLY A 162 -3.47 6.28 -26.38
C GLY A 162 -4.98 6.14 -26.30
N LEU A 163 -5.47 4.92 -26.49
CA LEU A 163 -6.86 4.54 -26.30
C LEU A 163 -7.00 3.71 -25.02
N PRO A 164 -8.04 3.96 -24.20
CA PRO A 164 -8.27 3.20 -22.96
C PRO A 164 -8.32 1.67 -23.16
N ARG A 165 -8.85 1.21 -24.32
CA ARG A 165 -8.93 -0.21 -24.63
C ARG A 165 -7.57 -0.89 -24.86
N THR A 166 -6.57 -0.14 -25.28
CA THR A 166 -5.27 -0.69 -25.72
C THR A 166 -4.09 -0.17 -24.91
N HIS A 167 -4.33 0.81 -24.04
CA HIS A 167 -3.24 1.47 -23.29
C HIS A 167 -3.63 1.74 -21.84
N LEU A 168 -2.72 1.40 -20.94
CA LEU A 168 -2.92 1.47 -19.49
C LEU A 168 -3.04 2.90 -18.96
N TYR A 169 -2.21 3.84 -19.41
CA TYR A 169 -2.27 5.21 -18.90
C TYR A 169 -3.54 5.96 -19.34
N PRO A 170 -4.01 5.89 -20.60
CA PRO A 170 -5.32 6.39 -20.97
C PRO A 170 -6.49 5.74 -20.21
N ALA A 171 -6.45 4.42 -19.98
CA ALA A 171 -7.45 3.75 -19.15
C ALA A 171 -7.44 4.29 -17.70
N TYR A 172 -6.25 4.50 -17.14
CA TYR A 172 -6.11 5.10 -15.82
C TYR A 172 -6.66 6.54 -15.75
N LEU A 173 -6.47 7.36 -16.77
CA LEU A 173 -7.02 8.72 -16.79
C LEU A 173 -8.55 8.72 -16.79
N VAL A 174 -9.16 7.84 -17.59
CA VAL A 174 -10.63 7.68 -17.61
C VAL A 174 -11.12 7.21 -16.24
N PHE A 175 -10.46 6.23 -15.64
CA PHE A 175 -10.77 5.76 -14.29
C PHE A 175 -10.69 6.88 -13.25
N THR A 176 -9.64 7.73 -13.29
CA THR A 176 -9.48 8.83 -12.32
C THR A 176 -10.50 9.93 -12.51
N GLU A 177 -10.88 10.23 -13.75
CA GLU A 177 -11.93 11.19 -14.08
C GLU A 177 -13.30 10.72 -13.56
N ALA A 178 -13.67 9.48 -13.86
CA ALA A 178 -14.93 8.88 -13.43
C ALA A 178 -15.08 8.81 -11.90
N ASN A 179 -13.99 8.64 -11.18
CA ASN A 179 -13.98 8.61 -9.72
C ASN A 179 -13.68 9.95 -9.06
N ASN A 180 -13.68 11.07 -9.82
CA ASN A 180 -13.38 12.42 -9.32
C ASN A 180 -12.04 12.52 -8.55
N ILE A 181 -11.01 11.77 -8.99
CA ILE A 181 -9.69 11.77 -8.37
C ILE A 181 -8.90 12.98 -8.87
N GLN A 182 -8.82 14.03 -8.07
CA GLN A 182 -8.20 15.30 -8.43
C GLN A 182 -6.68 15.21 -8.64
N ASN A 183 -6.00 14.30 -7.97
CA ASN A 183 -4.54 14.13 -8.00
C ASN A 183 -4.13 12.86 -8.76
N ALA A 184 -4.57 12.73 -10.02
CA ALA A 184 -4.13 11.65 -10.89
C ALA A 184 -2.60 11.65 -11.03
N LEU A 185 -1.99 10.45 -11.05
CA LEU A 185 -0.55 10.31 -11.22
C LEU A 185 -0.13 10.81 -12.61
N THR A 186 1.00 11.49 -12.67
CA THR A 186 1.66 11.74 -13.95
C THR A 186 2.04 10.41 -14.60
N LYS A 187 2.22 10.40 -15.92
CA LYS A 187 2.60 9.19 -16.66
C LYS A 187 3.86 8.51 -16.08
N ASN A 188 4.86 9.29 -15.67
CA ASN A 188 6.08 8.73 -15.10
C ASN A 188 5.80 8.06 -13.76
N ASN A 189 5.14 8.76 -12.84
CA ASN A 189 4.77 8.22 -11.53
C ASN A 189 3.83 7.02 -11.64
N PHE A 190 2.88 7.04 -12.58
CA PHE A 190 2.02 5.91 -12.90
C PHE A 190 2.83 4.69 -13.33
N THR A 191 3.73 4.86 -14.29
CA THR A 191 4.55 3.77 -14.84
C THR A 191 5.46 3.13 -13.79
N GLU A 192 6.02 3.94 -12.89
CA GLU A 192 6.86 3.47 -11.79
C GLU A 192 6.06 2.72 -10.73
N SER A 193 4.85 3.21 -10.42
CA SER A 193 3.99 2.64 -9.38
C SER A 193 3.18 1.42 -9.84
N LEU A 194 2.99 1.24 -11.16
CA LEU A 194 2.14 0.19 -11.73
C LEU A 194 2.57 -1.22 -11.30
N ARG A 195 3.89 -1.49 -11.26
CA ARG A 195 4.44 -2.77 -10.83
C ARG A 195 3.95 -3.16 -9.44
N GLN A 196 3.96 -2.21 -8.53
CA GLN A 196 3.56 -2.42 -7.14
C GLN A 196 2.04 -2.59 -7.03
N GLY A 197 1.26 -1.74 -7.71
CA GLY A 197 -0.20 -1.86 -7.73
C GLY A 197 -0.64 -3.25 -8.21
N LEU A 198 -0.09 -3.73 -9.32
CA LEU A 198 -0.38 -5.07 -9.85
C LEU A 198 0.06 -6.21 -8.92
N ALA A 199 1.17 -6.05 -8.19
CA ALA A 199 1.67 -7.06 -7.27
C ALA A 199 0.73 -7.29 -6.06
N GLN A 200 -0.08 -6.29 -5.68
CA GLN A 200 -1.06 -6.43 -4.58
C GLN A 200 -2.15 -7.47 -4.89
N HIS A 201 -2.48 -7.69 -6.16
CA HIS A 201 -3.56 -8.57 -6.61
C HIS A 201 -3.15 -10.02 -6.84
N LYS A 202 -1.97 -10.45 -6.36
CA LYS A 202 -1.47 -11.85 -6.46
C LYS A 202 -1.56 -12.43 -7.87
N ASN A 203 -1.25 -11.60 -8.87
CA ASN A 203 -1.19 -12.05 -10.26
C ASN A 203 -0.18 -13.21 -10.41
N LYS A 204 -0.52 -14.20 -11.26
CA LYS A 204 0.30 -15.40 -11.50
C LYS A 204 1.72 -15.07 -11.98
N TYR A 205 1.85 -14.05 -12.80
CA TYR A 205 3.12 -13.64 -13.37
C TYR A 205 3.50 -12.23 -12.88
N PRO A 206 4.79 -11.92 -12.66
CA PRO A 206 5.22 -10.58 -12.33
C PRO A 206 5.01 -9.62 -13.50
N TYR A 207 4.78 -8.34 -13.20
CA TYR A 207 4.70 -7.29 -14.20
C TYR A 207 6.01 -7.18 -14.98
N THR A 208 5.90 -7.23 -16.32
CA THR A 208 7.01 -7.02 -17.25
C THR A 208 6.61 -6.02 -18.34
N ARG A 209 7.62 -5.37 -18.93
CA ARG A 209 7.45 -4.52 -20.10
C ARG A 209 8.63 -4.68 -21.04
N ARG A 210 8.39 -4.62 -22.34
CA ARG A 210 9.44 -4.61 -23.35
C ARG A 210 9.27 -3.41 -24.30
N ARG A 211 10.37 -2.92 -24.83
CA ARG A 211 10.35 -1.87 -25.85
C ARG A 211 10.14 -2.52 -27.22
N ILE A 212 9.24 -1.94 -28.02
CA ILE A 212 9.01 -2.39 -29.40
C ILE A 212 10.15 -1.85 -30.27
N THR A 213 10.81 -2.75 -31.01
CA THR A 213 12.03 -2.44 -31.78
C THR A 213 11.74 -2.23 -33.27
N SER A 214 10.57 -2.64 -33.78
CA SER A 214 10.21 -2.55 -35.21
C SER A 214 8.74 -2.20 -35.41
N GLY A 215 8.38 -1.81 -36.63
CA GLY A 215 7.00 -1.48 -37.01
C GLY A 215 6.56 -0.06 -36.61
N THR A 216 5.26 0.22 -36.79
CA THR A 216 4.64 1.55 -36.54
C THR A 216 4.67 1.97 -35.06
N GLU A 217 4.78 1.02 -34.17
CA GLU A 217 4.83 1.23 -32.70
C GLU A 217 6.27 1.26 -32.15
N LYS A 218 7.30 1.32 -33.02
CA LYS A 218 8.71 1.36 -32.62
C LYS A 218 8.99 2.43 -31.57
N GLY A 219 9.70 2.04 -30.52
CA GLY A 219 10.07 2.93 -29.40
C GLY A 219 9.06 2.99 -28.27
N ARG A 220 7.84 2.47 -28.45
CA ARG A 220 6.81 2.35 -27.41
C ARG A 220 7.05 1.12 -26.52
N TYR A 221 6.40 1.11 -25.36
CA TYR A 221 6.46 -0.02 -24.43
C TYR A 221 5.15 -0.79 -24.46
N ILE A 222 5.26 -2.10 -24.65
CA ILE A 222 4.17 -3.08 -24.46
C ILE A 222 4.41 -3.86 -23.17
N THR A 223 3.34 -4.19 -22.46
CA THR A 223 3.40 -4.88 -21.18
C THR A 223 2.84 -6.30 -21.29
N ASN A 224 2.92 -7.06 -20.20
CA ASN A 224 2.22 -8.33 -20.05
C ASN A 224 0.88 -8.16 -19.30
N VAL A 225 0.30 -6.97 -19.29
CA VAL A 225 -0.95 -6.65 -18.58
C VAL A 225 -2.12 -6.71 -19.53
N HIS A 226 -3.20 -7.37 -19.11
CA HIS A 226 -4.45 -7.50 -19.85
C HIS A 226 -5.62 -7.13 -18.95
N PHE A 227 -6.71 -6.61 -19.52
CA PHE A 227 -7.97 -6.53 -18.79
C PHE A 227 -8.44 -7.93 -18.37
N LYS A 228 -9.02 -8.06 -17.18
CA LYS A 228 -9.80 -9.23 -16.79
C LYS A 228 -11.07 -9.30 -17.61
N ASP A 229 -11.79 -8.18 -17.65
CA ASP A 229 -12.96 -7.94 -18.47
C ASP A 229 -12.97 -6.45 -18.90
N PHE A 230 -12.78 -6.20 -20.20
CA PHE A 230 -12.81 -4.83 -20.71
C PHE A 230 -14.23 -4.26 -20.75
N ASP A 231 -15.23 -5.08 -20.99
CA ASP A 231 -16.62 -4.62 -21.11
C ASP A 231 -17.16 -4.21 -19.74
N GLU A 232 -16.76 -4.88 -18.66
CA GLU A 232 -17.03 -4.43 -17.28
C GLU A 232 -16.39 -3.05 -17.04
N PHE A 233 -15.11 -2.89 -17.29
CA PHE A 233 -14.40 -1.62 -17.14
C PHE A 233 -15.00 -0.52 -18.03
N TYR A 234 -15.38 -0.85 -19.27
CA TYR A 234 -15.98 0.09 -20.22
C TYR A 234 -17.34 0.62 -19.72
N ASN A 235 -18.20 -0.28 -19.27
CA ASN A 235 -19.53 0.09 -18.79
C ASN A 235 -19.45 0.94 -17.52
N GLU A 236 -18.52 0.63 -16.62
CA GLU A 236 -18.36 1.33 -15.35
C GLU A 236 -17.77 2.74 -15.53
N TYR A 237 -16.71 2.90 -16.35
CA TYR A 237 -15.93 4.14 -16.38
C TYR A 237 -15.99 4.92 -17.68
N ILE A 238 -16.33 4.34 -18.80
CA ILE A 238 -16.30 5.01 -20.11
C ILE A 238 -17.71 5.37 -20.58
N LYS A 239 -18.66 4.45 -20.45
CA LYS A 239 -20.03 4.65 -20.92
C LYS A 239 -20.83 5.59 -20.01
N SER A 240 -20.61 5.51 -18.69
CA SER A 240 -21.31 6.33 -17.69
C SER A 240 -20.92 7.82 -17.73
N ASN A 241 -19.83 8.17 -18.40
CA ASN A 241 -19.32 9.55 -18.53
C ASN A 241 -19.59 10.19 -19.90
N ARG A 242 -20.41 9.58 -20.74
CA ARG A 242 -20.92 10.15 -21.98
C ARG A 242 -22.40 10.48 -21.85
#